data_5be68588cb65f68770a9e5a1043ea13a
#
_entry.id   5be68588cb65f68770a9e5a1043ea13a
#
_cell.length_a   1.000
_cell.length_b   1.000
_cell.length_c   1.000
_cell.angle_alpha   90.00
_cell.angle_beta   90.00
_cell.angle_gamma   90.00
#
_symmetry.space_group_name_H-M   'P 1'
#
loop_
_entity.id
_entity.type
_entity.pdbx_description
1 polymer ?
#
loop_
_entity_poly.entity_id
_entity_poly.type
_entity_poly.pdbx_seq_one_letter_code
_entity_poly.pdbx_strand_id
1 'polypeptide(L)'
;LPNPSEIPLYFLAKNARQYVKVVLSGEGADELFGGYPMYLQGGHFAEYTKRVPRPLRKMAGAVAGKLPEFKGKHFLVRGGMEPWQRFMRANYVFQSGERQRFLKRPITSKLPEEYSKRYFDEVPGLDEPTQLQYVDMHTWMIYDILLKADRMSMANSLELRVPFLDKE
;
A
#
# COMPACT_ATOMS: atom_id res chain seq x y z
N LEU A 1 -7.03 -7.00 -15.76
CA LEU A 1 -7.22 -7.29 -14.34
C LEU A 1 -6.16 -6.53 -13.55
N PRO A 2 -6.56 -5.64 -12.64
CA PRO A 2 -5.59 -4.85 -11.88
C PRO A 2 -4.83 -5.68 -10.84
N ASN A 3 -5.42 -6.77 -10.36
CA ASN A 3 -4.80 -7.65 -9.37
C ASN A 3 -4.80 -9.11 -9.85
N PRO A 4 -3.61 -9.73 -10.08
CA PRO A 4 -3.53 -11.11 -10.55
C PRO A 4 -4.17 -12.14 -9.61
N SER A 5 -4.31 -11.84 -8.33
CA SER A 5 -4.94 -12.72 -7.35
C SER A 5 -6.46 -12.87 -7.52
N GLU A 6 -7.09 -12.07 -8.37
CA GLU A 6 -8.51 -12.21 -8.71
C GLU A 6 -8.80 -13.56 -9.37
N ILE A 7 -7.89 -14.03 -10.24
CA ILE A 7 -8.08 -15.27 -10.99
C ILE A 7 -8.17 -16.49 -10.06
N PRO A 8 -7.17 -16.77 -9.20
CA PRO A 8 -7.27 -17.91 -8.28
C PRO A 8 -8.44 -17.77 -7.30
N LEU A 9 -8.77 -16.57 -6.85
CA LEU A 9 -9.90 -16.35 -5.95
C LEU A 9 -11.24 -16.68 -6.61
N TYR A 10 -11.42 -16.34 -7.87
CA TYR A 10 -12.60 -16.72 -8.66
C TYR A 10 -12.79 -18.25 -8.71
N PHE A 11 -11.72 -18.99 -9.03
CA PHE A 11 -11.79 -20.45 -9.10
C PHE A 11 -11.99 -21.09 -7.72
N LEU A 12 -11.39 -20.54 -6.70
CA LEU A 12 -11.61 -20.95 -5.31
C LEU A 12 -13.08 -20.79 -4.92
N ALA A 13 -13.67 -19.62 -5.17
CA ALA A 13 -15.07 -19.33 -4.91
C ALA A 13 -16.00 -20.26 -5.70
N LYS A 14 -15.69 -20.48 -6.99
CA LYS A 14 -16.46 -21.41 -7.84
C LYS A 14 -16.46 -22.83 -7.30
N ASN A 15 -15.33 -23.29 -6.77
CA ASN A 15 -15.24 -24.63 -6.18
C ASN A 15 -15.99 -24.69 -4.83
N ALA A 16 -15.75 -23.73 -3.94
CA ALA A 16 -16.38 -23.69 -2.61
C ALA A 16 -17.91 -23.61 -2.69
N ARG A 17 -18.44 -22.87 -3.67
CA ARG A 17 -19.89 -22.73 -3.87
C ARG A 17 -20.62 -24.04 -4.13
N GLN A 18 -19.93 -25.08 -4.58
CA GLN A 18 -20.53 -26.41 -4.76
C GLN A 18 -20.90 -27.08 -3.42
N TYR A 19 -20.26 -26.68 -2.34
CA TYR A 19 -20.40 -27.29 -1.02
C TYR A 19 -21.11 -26.40 -0.01
N VAL A 20 -20.89 -25.07 -0.09
CA VAL A 20 -21.41 -24.11 0.90
C VAL A 20 -21.94 -22.85 0.21
N LYS A 21 -22.78 -22.10 0.93
CA LYS A 21 -23.33 -20.81 0.50
C LYS A 21 -22.60 -19.63 1.10
N VAL A 22 -21.96 -19.83 2.24
CA VAL A 22 -21.27 -18.81 3.03
C VAL A 22 -19.90 -19.34 3.42
N VAL A 23 -18.88 -18.49 3.36
CA VAL A 23 -17.51 -18.78 3.83
C VAL A 23 -16.99 -17.62 4.69
N LEU A 24 -16.07 -17.94 5.60
CA LEU A 24 -15.29 -16.94 6.32
C LEU A 24 -13.94 -16.76 5.64
N SER A 25 -13.48 -15.53 5.58
CA SER A 25 -12.17 -15.16 5.00
C SER A 25 -11.32 -14.40 6.01
N GLY A 26 -10.01 -14.51 5.87
CA GLY A 26 -9.02 -13.79 6.66
C GLY A 26 -8.70 -12.37 6.17
N GLU A 27 -9.47 -11.83 5.20
CA GLU A 27 -9.21 -10.49 4.66
C GLU A 27 -9.28 -9.43 5.77
N GLY A 28 -8.35 -8.47 5.72
CA GLY A 28 -8.20 -7.41 6.71
C GLY A 28 -7.26 -7.77 7.87
N ALA A 29 -6.87 -9.03 8.04
CA ALA A 29 -5.98 -9.43 9.13
C ALA A 29 -4.59 -8.79 9.03
N ASP A 30 -4.01 -8.73 7.83
CA ASP A 30 -2.70 -8.13 7.61
C ASP A 30 -2.70 -6.62 7.89
N GLU A 31 -3.75 -5.93 7.50
CA GLU A 31 -3.92 -4.50 7.75
C GLU A 31 -4.12 -4.21 9.25
N LEU A 32 -4.88 -5.02 9.96
CA LEU A 32 -5.15 -4.84 11.39
C LEU A 32 -3.96 -5.24 12.27
N PHE A 33 -3.30 -6.35 11.96
CA PHE A 33 -2.26 -6.92 12.80
C PHE A 33 -0.83 -6.66 12.29
N GLY A 34 -0.67 -5.85 11.25
CA GLY A 34 0.64 -5.47 10.72
C GLY A 34 1.38 -6.60 10.00
N GLY A 35 0.66 -7.50 9.30
CA GLY A 35 1.23 -8.69 8.67
C GLY A 35 2.14 -8.40 7.46
N TYR A 36 2.02 -7.24 6.83
CA TYR A 36 2.84 -6.92 5.66
C TYR A 36 4.27 -6.50 6.03
N PRO A 37 5.29 -7.04 5.33
CA PRO A 37 6.70 -6.65 5.56
C PRO A 37 6.97 -5.15 5.41
N MET A 38 6.15 -4.43 4.67
CA MET A 38 6.30 -2.98 4.49
C MET A 38 6.10 -2.18 5.78
N TYR A 39 5.28 -2.67 6.72
CA TYR A 39 5.10 -2.04 8.02
C TYR A 39 6.37 -2.11 8.86
N LEU A 40 7.12 -3.24 8.79
CA LEU A 40 8.43 -3.36 9.42
C LEU A 40 9.45 -2.38 8.82
N GLN A 41 9.41 -2.16 7.52
CA GLN A 41 10.27 -1.15 6.87
C GLN A 41 9.96 0.26 7.37
N GLY A 42 8.70 0.58 7.66
CA GLY A 42 8.30 1.83 8.33
C GLY A 42 9.05 2.04 9.64
N GLY A 43 9.19 0.99 10.46
CA GLY A 43 9.97 1.04 11.71
C GLY A 43 11.44 1.38 11.51
N HIS A 44 12.09 0.84 10.48
CA HIS A 44 13.49 1.18 10.15
C HIS A 44 13.64 2.64 9.72
N PHE A 45 12.71 3.17 8.95
CA PHE A 45 12.69 4.59 8.61
C PHE A 45 12.39 5.48 9.81
N ALA A 46 11.50 5.07 10.70
CA ALA A 46 11.22 5.79 11.93
C ALA A 46 12.48 5.98 12.77
N GLU A 47 13.29 4.93 12.96
CA GLU A 47 14.55 5.00 13.69
C GLU A 47 15.58 5.91 13.00
N TYR A 48 15.71 5.82 11.68
CA TYR A 48 16.56 6.70 10.90
C TYR A 48 16.14 8.17 11.03
N THR A 49 14.84 8.45 10.99
CA THR A 49 14.31 9.82 11.08
C THR A 49 14.47 10.44 12.46
N LYS A 50 14.47 9.62 13.53
CA LYS A 50 14.77 10.08 14.89
C LYS A 50 16.23 10.52 15.05
N ARG A 51 17.17 9.80 14.41
CA ARG A 51 18.61 10.03 14.58
C ARG A 51 19.18 11.09 13.62
N VAL A 52 18.60 11.23 12.43
CA VAL A 52 19.14 12.12 11.38
C VAL A 52 18.17 13.27 11.10
N PRO A 53 18.56 14.51 11.31
CA PRO A 53 17.75 15.70 11.05
C PRO A 53 17.25 15.76 9.59
N ARG A 54 16.03 16.26 9.40
CA ARG A 54 15.36 16.35 8.09
C ARG A 54 16.21 16.95 6.97
N PRO A 55 16.93 18.08 7.16
CA PRO A 55 17.77 18.64 6.09
C PRO A 55 18.86 17.69 5.62
N LEU A 56 19.53 17.02 6.57
CA LEU A 56 20.59 16.04 6.27
C LEU A 56 20.05 14.82 5.52
N ARG A 57 18.88 14.31 5.92
CA ARG A 57 18.23 13.19 5.23
C ARG A 57 17.86 13.54 3.79
N LYS A 58 17.29 14.73 3.58
CA LYS A 58 16.94 15.23 2.23
C LYS A 58 18.17 15.38 1.36
N MET A 59 19.23 15.95 1.89
CA MET A 59 20.50 16.10 1.18
C MET A 59 21.11 14.74 0.82
N ALA A 60 21.19 13.82 1.78
CA ALA A 60 21.68 12.46 1.56
C ALA A 60 20.88 11.73 0.47
N GLY A 61 19.54 11.81 0.53
CA GLY A 61 18.65 11.24 -0.47
C GLY A 61 18.83 11.84 -1.87
N ALA A 62 18.97 13.15 -1.96
CA ALA A 62 19.19 13.87 -3.22
C ALA A 62 20.55 13.52 -3.86
N VAL A 63 21.60 13.43 -3.06
CA VAL A 63 22.94 13.00 -3.52
C VAL A 63 22.90 11.53 -3.95
N ALA A 64 22.36 10.64 -3.11
CA ALA A 64 22.24 9.21 -3.42
C ALA A 64 21.45 8.96 -4.71
N GLY A 65 20.40 9.74 -4.97
CA GLY A 65 19.60 9.64 -6.18
C GLY A 65 20.37 9.91 -7.49
N LYS A 66 21.44 10.70 -7.43
CA LYS A 66 22.29 11.04 -8.58
C LYS A 66 23.46 10.09 -8.80
N LEU A 67 23.76 9.25 -7.82
CA LEU A 67 24.87 8.29 -7.90
C LEU A 67 24.47 7.01 -8.63
N PRO A 68 25.43 6.26 -9.21
CA PRO A 68 25.17 4.89 -9.68
C PRO A 68 24.58 3.99 -8.58
N GLU A 69 24.12 2.79 -8.96
CA GLU A 69 23.58 1.84 -7.99
C GLU A 69 24.66 1.37 -7.00
N PHE A 70 24.32 1.42 -5.70
CA PHE A 70 25.12 0.90 -4.60
C PHE A 70 24.21 0.36 -3.49
N LYS A 71 24.78 -0.50 -2.64
CA LYS A 71 24.05 -1.10 -1.50
C LYS A 71 23.61 0.00 -0.53
N GLY A 72 22.28 0.13 -0.32
CA GLY A 72 21.70 1.14 0.57
C GLY A 72 21.20 2.42 -0.13
N LYS A 73 21.44 2.61 -1.45
CA LYS A 73 20.95 3.77 -2.20
C LYS A 73 19.45 3.99 -2.01
N HIS A 74 18.65 2.95 -2.23
CA HIS A 74 17.19 3.03 -2.07
C HIS A 74 16.76 3.41 -0.66
N PHE A 75 17.47 2.97 0.38
CA PHE A 75 17.21 3.37 1.74
C PHE A 75 17.48 4.86 1.96
N LEU A 76 18.60 5.39 1.48
CA LEU A 76 18.93 6.81 1.60
C LEU A 76 17.93 7.69 0.83
N VAL A 77 17.61 7.32 -0.41
CA VAL A 77 16.64 8.05 -1.24
C VAL A 77 15.28 8.09 -0.55
N ARG A 78 14.75 6.93 -0.15
CA ARG A 78 13.45 6.83 0.53
C ARG A 78 13.48 7.46 1.92
N GLY A 79 14.59 7.36 2.65
CA GLY A 79 14.77 7.98 3.97
C GLY A 79 14.77 9.52 3.93
N GLY A 80 15.09 10.11 2.79
CA GLY A 80 14.96 11.55 2.53
C GLY A 80 13.53 12.02 2.29
N MET A 81 12.59 11.08 2.02
CA MET A 81 11.18 11.36 1.75
C MET A 81 10.36 11.40 3.05
N GLU A 82 9.22 12.09 3.02
CA GLU A 82 8.22 11.98 4.08
C GLU A 82 7.47 10.63 3.99
N PRO A 83 6.85 10.14 5.08
CA PRO A 83 6.13 8.87 5.07
C PRO A 83 5.14 8.73 3.92
N TRP A 84 4.30 9.74 3.69
CA TRP A 84 3.32 9.75 2.60
C TRP A 84 3.94 9.71 1.19
N GLN A 85 5.16 10.23 1.02
CA GLN A 85 5.87 10.20 -0.27
C GLN A 85 6.49 8.83 -0.57
N ARG A 86 6.90 8.10 0.47
CA ARG A 86 7.49 6.77 0.34
C ARG A 86 6.47 5.64 0.48
N PHE A 87 5.24 5.97 0.86
CA PHE A 87 4.13 5.04 0.84
C PHE A 87 3.82 4.68 -0.61
N MET A 88 4.30 3.54 -1.03
CA MET A 88 4.12 3.05 -2.39
C MET A 88 3.67 1.60 -2.29
N ARG A 89 2.41 1.36 -2.52
CA ARG A 89 1.91 0.02 -2.75
C ARG A 89 2.36 -0.45 -4.14
N ALA A 90 2.53 -1.75 -4.25
CA ALA A 90 3.26 -2.53 -5.24
C ALA A 90 3.05 -2.23 -6.73
N ASN A 91 2.13 -1.36 -7.09
CA ASN A 91 1.73 -1.13 -8.48
C ASN A 91 2.30 0.16 -9.10
N TYR A 92 3.38 0.67 -8.53
CA TYR A 92 4.05 1.84 -9.10
C TYR A 92 4.93 1.42 -10.27
N VAL A 93 4.32 1.23 -11.42
CA VAL A 93 5.02 0.77 -12.63
C VAL A 93 5.92 1.88 -13.19
N PHE A 94 5.51 3.15 -13.06
CA PHE A 94 6.27 4.30 -13.56
C PHE A 94 6.46 5.35 -12.48
N GLN A 95 7.67 5.82 -12.30
CA GLN A 95 7.94 6.98 -11.45
C GLN A 95 7.37 8.27 -12.07
N SER A 96 7.13 9.29 -11.25
CA SER A 96 6.46 10.53 -11.69
C SER A 96 7.12 11.19 -12.90
N GLY A 97 8.46 11.19 -12.97
CA GLY A 97 9.21 11.73 -14.12
C GLY A 97 9.17 10.87 -15.38
N GLU A 98 8.95 9.56 -15.22
CA GLU A 98 8.89 8.64 -16.36
C GLU A 98 7.52 8.67 -17.03
N ARG A 99 6.44 8.80 -16.24
CA ARG A 99 5.07 8.86 -16.75
C ARG A 99 4.90 9.95 -17.80
N GLN A 100 5.51 11.10 -17.58
CA GLN A 100 5.43 12.23 -18.52
C GLN A 100 6.04 11.92 -19.89
N ARG A 101 7.04 11.00 -19.95
CA ARG A 101 7.69 10.62 -21.23
C ARG A 101 6.79 9.75 -22.11
N PHE A 102 5.84 9.03 -21.52
CA PHE A 102 4.93 8.14 -22.26
C PHE A 102 3.60 8.80 -22.61
N LEU A 103 3.28 9.95 -22.02
CA LEU A 103 2.01 10.61 -22.24
C LEU A 103 2.14 11.73 -23.27
N LYS A 104 1.25 11.75 -24.25
CA LYS A 104 1.14 12.81 -25.26
C LYS A 104 0.68 14.16 -24.68
N ARG A 105 0.03 14.14 -23.53
CA ARG A 105 -0.48 15.33 -22.82
C ARG A 105 0.13 15.41 -21.43
N PRO A 106 0.35 16.63 -20.89
CA PRO A 106 0.82 16.80 -19.51
C PRO A 106 -0.15 16.17 -18.51
N ILE A 107 0.41 15.59 -17.45
CA ILE A 107 -0.40 15.16 -16.30
C ILE A 107 -0.79 16.41 -15.53
N THR A 108 -2.09 16.70 -15.50
CA THR A 108 -2.67 17.81 -14.74
C THR A 108 -3.32 17.36 -13.43
N SER A 109 -3.50 16.04 -13.25
CA SER A 109 -4.04 15.46 -12.03
C SER A 109 -3.00 15.42 -10.90
N LYS A 110 -3.49 15.38 -9.67
CA LYS A 110 -2.66 15.13 -8.47
C LYS A 110 -1.85 13.84 -8.62
N LEU A 111 -0.67 13.83 -8.03
CA LEU A 111 0.13 12.60 -7.93
C LEU A 111 -0.58 11.58 -7.02
N PRO A 112 -0.43 10.28 -7.27
CA PRO A 112 -1.05 9.24 -6.43
C PRO A 112 -0.71 9.41 -4.95
N GLU A 113 0.50 9.83 -4.64
CA GLU A 113 0.98 10.08 -3.28
C GLU A 113 0.17 11.18 -2.56
N GLU A 114 -0.36 12.15 -3.30
CA GLU A 114 -1.15 13.23 -2.73
C GLU A 114 -2.56 12.76 -2.31
N TYR A 115 -3.07 11.70 -2.91
CA TYR A 115 -4.34 11.10 -2.49
C TYR A 115 -4.24 10.36 -1.17
N SER A 116 -3.11 9.70 -0.91
CA SER A 116 -2.88 9.02 0.37
C SER A 116 -2.48 10.00 1.48
N LYS A 117 -1.87 11.15 1.13
CA LYS A 117 -1.39 12.14 2.09
C LYS A 117 -2.46 12.58 3.11
N ARG A 118 -3.71 12.74 2.67
CA ARG A 118 -4.81 13.15 3.56
C ARG A 118 -4.96 12.22 4.77
N TYR A 119 -4.81 10.92 4.56
CA TYR A 119 -4.92 9.94 5.64
C TYR A 119 -3.73 9.98 6.60
N PHE A 120 -2.53 10.29 6.10
CA PHE A 120 -1.38 10.56 6.96
C PHE A 120 -1.59 11.82 7.80
N ASP A 121 -2.22 12.84 7.23
CA ASP A 121 -2.53 14.10 7.92
C ASP A 121 -3.60 13.93 9.02
N GLU A 122 -4.43 12.90 8.96
CA GLU A 122 -5.42 12.55 9.98
C GLU A 122 -4.80 11.91 11.24
N VAL A 123 -3.63 11.28 11.10
CA VAL A 123 -2.95 10.52 12.18
C VAL A 123 -1.48 10.92 12.38
N PRO A 124 -1.15 12.21 12.51
CA PRO A 124 0.23 12.69 12.49
C PRO A 124 1.03 12.29 13.75
N GLY A 125 0.34 11.93 14.83
CA GLY A 125 0.95 11.56 16.11
C GLY A 125 1.26 10.08 16.28
N LEU A 126 0.83 9.26 15.34
CA LEU A 126 1.09 7.81 15.40
C LEU A 126 2.47 7.47 14.81
N ASP A 127 3.01 6.33 15.22
CA ASP A 127 4.23 5.82 14.60
C ASP A 127 4.00 5.45 13.13
N GLU A 128 5.09 5.39 12.35
CA GLU A 128 4.98 5.19 10.91
C GLU A 128 4.33 3.85 10.52
N PRO A 129 4.62 2.70 11.16
CA PRO A 129 3.89 1.46 10.90
C PRO A 129 2.39 1.61 11.06
N THR A 130 1.93 2.21 12.15
CA THR A 130 0.51 2.44 12.41
C THR A 130 -0.12 3.42 11.43
N GLN A 131 0.60 4.47 11.03
CA GLN A 131 0.15 5.35 9.95
C GLN A 131 -0.04 4.60 8.63
N LEU A 132 0.89 3.69 8.28
CA LEU A 132 0.80 2.86 7.07
C LEU A 132 -0.42 1.93 7.11
N GLN A 133 -0.68 1.27 8.25
CA GLN A 133 -1.86 0.44 8.45
C GLN A 133 -3.15 1.27 8.29
N TYR A 134 -3.20 2.46 8.91
CA TYR A 134 -4.34 3.36 8.80
C TYR A 134 -4.64 3.74 7.35
N VAL A 135 -3.62 4.11 6.60
CA VAL A 135 -3.77 4.43 5.16
C VAL A 135 -4.24 3.24 4.36
N ASP A 136 -3.68 2.05 4.62
CA ASP A 136 -4.09 0.83 3.94
C ASP A 136 -5.53 0.45 4.23
N MET A 137 -5.99 0.57 5.46
CA MET A 137 -7.39 0.33 5.82
C MET A 137 -8.36 1.25 5.07
N HIS A 138 -7.96 2.49 4.76
CA HIS A 138 -8.80 3.47 4.06
C HIS A 138 -8.62 3.49 2.54
N THR A 139 -7.63 2.77 2.02
CA THR A 139 -7.32 2.75 0.58
C THR A 139 -7.27 1.35 0.02
N TRP A 140 -6.18 0.64 0.24
CA TRP A 140 -5.91 -0.69 -0.31
C TRP A 140 -6.98 -1.71 0.08
N MET A 141 -7.34 -1.76 1.34
CA MET A 141 -8.34 -2.71 1.84
C MET A 141 -9.69 -2.51 1.15
N ILE A 142 -10.17 -1.26 1.08
CA ILE A 142 -11.49 -0.97 0.53
C ILE A 142 -11.51 -1.15 -1.00
N TYR A 143 -10.55 -0.55 -1.69
CA TYR A 143 -10.59 -0.41 -3.16
C TYR A 143 -9.94 -1.58 -3.92
N ASP A 144 -9.19 -2.44 -3.25
CA ASP A 144 -8.61 -3.63 -3.86
C ASP A 144 -9.05 -4.90 -3.14
N ILE A 145 -8.71 -5.08 -1.86
CA ILE A 145 -8.91 -6.36 -1.13
C ILE A 145 -10.38 -6.72 -1.04
N LEU A 146 -11.21 -5.88 -0.42
CA LEU A 146 -12.63 -6.17 -0.22
C LEU A 146 -13.40 -6.16 -1.54
N LEU A 147 -13.10 -5.21 -2.43
CA LEU A 147 -13.75 -5.14 -3.73
C LEU A 147 -13.48 -6.38 -4.58
N LYS A 148 -12.24 -6.86 -4.60
CA LYS A 148 -11.84 -8.10 -5.26
C LYS A 148 -12.54 -9.31 -4.65
N ALA A 149 -12.49 -9.42 -3.32
CA ALA A 149 -13.08 -10.53 -2.58
C ALA A 149 -14.58 -10.63 -2.85
N ASP A 150 -15.30 -9.52 -2.76
CA ASP A 150 -16.72 -9.43 -3.04
C ASP A 150 -17.04 -9.82 -4.50
N ARG A 151 -16.39 -9.20 -5.47
CA ARG A 151 -16.65 -9.46 -6.90
C ARG A 151 -16.41 -10.90 -7.28
N MET A 152 -15.32 -11.52 -6.82
CA MET A 152 -14.95 -12.89 -7.21
C MET A 152 -15.84 -13.93 -6.51
N SER A 153 -16.23 -13.70 -5.27
CA SER A 153 -17.15 -14.58 -4.54
C SER A 153 -18.58 -14.44 -5.07
N MET A 154 -19.07 -13.22 -5.25
CA MET A 154 -20.42 -12.97 -5.74
C MET A 154 -20.63 -13.38 -7.20
N ALA A 155 -19.60 -13.33 -8.04
CA ALA A 155 -19.65 -13.90 -9.40
C ALA A 155 -19.99 -15.41 -9.41
N ASN A 156 -19.78 -16.08 -8.27
CA ASN A 156 -20.13 -17.48 -8.06
C ASN A 156 -21.29 -17.68 -7.08
N SER A 157 -22.02 -16.62 -6.71
CA SER A 157 -23.11 -16.64 -5.72
C SER A 157 -22.68 -17.23 -4.37
N LEU A 158 -21.42 -16.97 -3.96
CA LEU A 158 -20.85 -17.36 -2.68
C LEU A 158 -20.78 -16.14 -1.78
N GLU A 159 -21.42 -16.16 -0.62
CA GLU A 159 -21.32 -15.09 0.38
C GLU A 159 -19.99 -15.23 1.13
N LEU A 160 -19.15 -14.20 1.08
CA LEU A 160 -17.90 -14.14 1.81
C LEU A 160 -18.03 -13.14 2.97
N ARG A 161 -17.74 -13.60 4.18
CA ARG A 161 -17.73 -12.78 5.40
C ARG A 161 -16.30 -12.60 5.90
N VAL A 162 -16.03 -11.42 6.47
CA VAL A 162 -14.70 -10.97 6.92
C VAL A 162 -14.72 -10.66 8.41
N PRO A 163 -14.63 -11.67 9.29
CA PRO A 163 -14.84 -11.51 10.72
C PRO A 163 -13.82 -10.56 11.39
N PHE A 164 -12.62 -10.40 10.85
CA PHE A 164 -11.65 -9.44 11.37
C PHE A 164 -12.08 -7.97 11.22
N LEU A 165 -13.00 -7.69 10.32
CA LEU A 165 -13.51 -6.33 10.09
C LEU A 165 -14.89 -6.10 10.72
N ASP A 166 -15.42 -7.08 11.44
CA ASP A 166 -16.65 -6.92 12.20
C ASP A 166 -16.40 -6.03 13.40
N LYS A 167 -17.37 -5.17 13.69
CA LYS A 167 -17.27 -4.18 14.77
C LYS A 167 -17.95 -4.64 16.06
N GLU A 168 -18.67 -5.77 16.01
CA GLU A 168 -19.44 -6.30 17.14
C GLU A 168 -18.67 -7.37 17.91
#